data_7f069fedb15d6a7748554c01304c0778
#
_entry.id   7f069fedb15d6a7748554c01304c0778
#
_cell.length_a   1.000
_cell.length_b   1.000
_cell.length_c   1.000
_cell.angle_alpha   90.00
_cell.angle_beta   90.00
_cell.angle_gamma   90.00
#
_symmetry.space_group_name_H-M   'P 1'
#
loop_
_entity.id
_entity.type
_entity.pdbx_description
1 polymer ?
#
loop_
_entity_poly.entity_id
_entity_poly.type
_entity_poly.pdbx_seq_one_letter_code
_entity_poly.pdbx_strand_id
1 'polypeptide(L)'
;MMKNAPTPTLPRCAGEGADSALCKIPARAGRARSLSRFSGGGLGRGLFALATLLAATPAHAYLAYVSNEKGNSITIIDTETLQAIKTVKVGRRPRGVELTKDGSELFICAGDDDSIQVLDTRTLQITGKLPSGPDPELMALSPDGKTVYVSNENDNLVTMIDAQTKRQIGDVPVGVEPEGMAVSPDGNILVNTSETTNMAHLIDTRTKQIIANILVDARPRFAQFKADGSELWVSSEVGGTIAVIDPVKHVVKQKISFEIPGLSKEAIQPIGISFTKDGKRAFVALGPANRVAAIDAETKKVEKYLLVGQRVWHLAFTPDEKYLLTANGVSNDVSVIDTASLKVVKSIPVGSFPWGVVVAPQ
;
A
#
# COMPACT_ATOMS: atom_id res chain seq x y z
N MET A 1 12.14 45.87 -24.78
CA MET A 1 11.49 46.94 -23.99
C MET A 1 10.15 46.41 -23.52
N MET A 2 10.06 45.82 -22.33
CA MET A 2 8.82 45.58 -21.64
C MET A 2 9.05 45.82 -20.14
N LYS A 3 8.15 46.65 -19.58
CA LYS A 3 8.28 47.29 -18.27
C LYS A 3 7.92 46.34 -17.12
N ASN A 4 8.72 46.37 -16.06
CA ASN A 4 8.49 45.74 -14.77
C ASN A 4 7.28 46.36 -14.08
N ALA A 5 6.41 45.52 -13.49
CA ALA A 5 5.39 45.91 -12.54
C ALA A 5 5.82 45.52 -11.11
N PRO A 6 5.51 46.34 -10.08
CA PRO A 6 6.03 46.17 -8.74
C PRO A 6 5.23 45.22 -7.87
N THR A 7 5.95 44.53 -6.97
CA THR A 7 5.46 43.65 -5.91
C THR A 7 4.78 44.43 -4.77
N PRO A 8 3.66 43.99 -4.20
CA PRO A 8 3.11 44.60 -3.00
C PRO A 8 3.78 44.10 -1.74
N THR A 9 4.23 45.03 -0.92
CA THR A 9 4.74 44.86 0.46
C THR A 9 3.60 44.68 1.47
N LEU A 10 3.75 43.70 2.35
CA LEU A 10 2.91 43.50 3.53
C LEU A 10 3.38 44.37 4.73
N PRO A 11 2.50 44.88 5.57
CA PRO A 11 2.88 45.71 6.73
C PRO A 11 3.31 44.84 7.91
N ARG A 12 4.36 45.29 8.60
CA ARG A 12 4.81 44.85 9.92
C ARG A 12 3.91 45.50 10.99
N CYS A 13 3.44 44.68 11.96
CA CYS A 13 2.99 45.19 13.25
C CYS A 13 3.99 44.80 14.33
N ALA A 14 4.56 45.79 14.97
CA ALA A 14 5.29 45.70 16.21
C ALA A 14 4.31 46.02 17.36
N GLY A 15 4.55 45.43 18.54
CA GLY A 15 3.80 45.76 19.76
C GLY A 15 4.14 44.82 20.90
N GLU A 16 4.94 45.35 21.81
CA GLU A 16 5.42 44.80 23.08
C GLU A 16 4.34 44.61 24.14
N GLY A 17 4.65 43.78 25.16
CA GLY A 17 4.17 44.05 26.53
C GLY A 17 3.65 42.85 27.30
N ALA A 18 4.50 42.31 28.16
CA ALA A 18 4.35 41.74 29.49
C ALA A 18 2.93 41.62 30.10
N ASP A 19 2.53 40.54 30.73
CA ASP A 19 2.65 40.28 32.17
C ASP A 19 1.96 38.96 32.59
N SER A 20 2.51 38.40 33.63
CA SER A 20 2.17 37.20 34.34
C SER A 20 0.88 37.30 35.15
N ALA A 21 0.02 36.30 35.16
CA ALA A 21 -0.89 36.05 36.27
C ALA A 21 -1.16 34.54 36.46
N LEU A 22 -0.61 34.03 37.53
CA LEU A 22 -0.94 32.72 38.12
C LEU A 22 -2.42 32.74 38.60
N CYS A 23 -3.19 31.75 38.19
CA CYS A 23 -4.47 31.45 38.80
C CYS A 23 -4.44 30.05 39.42
N LYS A 24 -4.37 30.03 40.77
CA LYS A 24 -4.49 28.84 41.62
C LYS A 24 -5.97 28.47 41.75
N ILE A 25 -6.31 27.22 41.55
CA ILE A 25 -7.63 26.65 41.87
C ILE A 25 -7.45 25.69 43.05
N PRO A 26 -8.29 25.82 44.13
CA PRO A 26 -8.13 25.04 45.35
C PRO A 26 -8.78 23.66 45.29
N ALA A 27 -8.11 22.67 45.88
CA ALA A 27 -8.61 21.33 46.14
C ALA A 27 -9.75 21.33 47.18
N ARG A 28 -10.86 20.66 46.85
CA ARG A 28 -11.91 20.33 47.83
C ARG A 28 -11.84 18.85 48.22
N ALA A 29 -11.49 18.58 49.44
CA ALA A 29 -11.62 17.31 50.11
C ALA A 29 -13.10 17.04 50.46
N GLY A 30 -13.62 15.88 50.02
CA GLY A 30 -14.94 15.37 50.38
C GLY A 30 -14.82 14.13 51.27
N ARG A 31 -15.36 14.27 52.49
CA ARG A 31 -15.35 13.28 53.58
C ARG A 31 -16.11 12.01 53.27
N ALA A 32 -15.52 10.86 53.62
CA ALA A 32 -16.18 9.59 53.77
C ALA A 32 -17.24 9.62 54.88
N ARG A 33 -18.42 9.11 54.61
CA ARG A 33 -19.41 8.75 55.62
C ARG A 33 -19.57 7.23 55.69
N SER A 34 -19.29 6.68 56.84
CA SER A 34 -19.61 5.33 57.24
C SER A 34 -21.14 5.15 57.41
N LEU A 35 -21.69 4.07 56.89
CA LEU A 35 -23.03 3.62 57.23
C LEU A 35 -22.98 2.20 57.75
N SER A 36 -23.65 2.10 58.87
CA SER A 36 -23.80 1.00 59.81
C SER A 36 -24.53 -0.25 59.25
N ARG A 37 -24.19 -1.35 59.87
CA ARG A 37 -24.82 -2.67 59.80
C ARG A 37 -26.33 -2.64 59.96
N PHE A 38 -27.03 -3.40 59.10
CA PHE A 38 -28.34 -3.98 59.44
C PHE A 38 -28.28 -5.48 59.16
N SER A 39 -28.54 -6.25 60.21
CA SER A 39 -28.75 -7.72 60.19
C SER A 39 -30.23 -7.99 59.89
N GLY A 40 -30.50 -8.88 58.95
CA GLY A 40 -31.84 -9.38 58.68
C GLY A 40 -31.80 -10.57 57.74
N GLY A 41 -32.11 -11.76 58.26
CA GLY A 41 -32.08 -13.02 57.51
C GLY A 41 -33.24 -13.15 56.54
N GLY A 42 -32.97 -13.85 55.44
CA GLY A 42 -33.96 -14.25 54.46
C GLY A 42 -33.32 -15.16 53.42
N LEU A 43 -33.66 -16.47 53.48
CA LEU A 43 -33.33 -17.45 52.48
C LEU A 43 -34.03 -17.09 51.14
N GLY A 44 -33.26 -16.60 50.19
CA GLY A 44 -33.70 -16.38 48.80
C GLY A 44 -32.76 -17.10 47.86
N ARG A 45 -33.27 -18.08 47.09
CA ARG A 45 -32.57 -18.73 45.99
C ARG A 45 -32.19 -17.67 44.95
N GLY A 46 -30.96 -17.15 45.01
CA GLY A 46 -30.42 -16.25 44.01
C GLY A 46 -29.86 -17.07 42.85
N LEU A 47 -30.43 -16.89 41.66
CA LEU A 47 -29.80 -17.24 40.41
C LEU A 47 -28.47 -16.44 40.30
N PHE A 48 -27.34 -17.14 40.36
CA PHE A 48 -26.06 -16.57 39.94
C PHE A 48 -26.10 -16.39 38.43
N ALA A 49 -26.38 -15.17 37.97
CA ALA A 49 -26.06 -14.77 36.60
C ALA A 49 -24.55 -14.71 36.50
N LEU A 50 -23.97 -15.73 35.87
CA LEU A 50 -22.55 -15.73 35.46
C LEU A 50 -22.39 -14.69 34.35
N ALA A 51 -22.02 -13.47 34.71
CA ALA A 51 -21.60 -12.48 33.74
C ALA A 51 -20.26 -12.95 33.15
N THR A 52 -20.32 -13.62 32.00
CA THR A 52 -19.15 -13.85 31.17
C THR A 52 -18.63 -12.48 30.72
N LEU A 53 -17.59 -11.99 31.39
CA LEU A 53 -16.75 -10.95 30.81
C LEU A 53 -16.14 -11.56 29.55
N LEU A 54 -16.67 -11.20 28.38
CA LEU A 54 -15.94 -11.31 27.14
C LEU A 54 -14.71 -10.38 27.30
N ALA A 55 -13.56 -10.95 27.62
CA ALA A 55 -12.30 -10.25 27.47
C ALA A 55 -12.19 -9.91 26.00
N ALA A 56 -12.40 -8.64 25.63
CA ALA A 56 -12.04 -8.13 24.33
C ALA A 56 -10.52 -8.39 24.20
N THR A 57 -10.13 -9.29 23.32
CA THR A 57 -8.72 -9.39 22.90
C THR A 57 -8.32 -8.00 22.44
N PRO A 58 -7.19 -7.46 22.90
CA PRO A 58 -6.74 -6.19 22.39
C PRO A 58 -6.67 -6.32 20.86
N ALA A 59 -7.39 -5.47 20.16
CA ALA A 59 -7.25 -5.35 18.72
C ALA A 59 -5.79 -4.95 18.47
N HIS A 60 -4.98 -5.84 17.89
CA HIS A 60 -3.62 -5.49 17.51
C HIS A 60 -3.70 -4.52 16.35
N ALA A 61 -3.20 -3.31 16.56
CA ALA A 61 -3.09 -2.31 15.51
C ALA A 61 -2.08 -2.80 14.46
N TYR A 62 -2.52 -2.97 13.23
CA TYR A 62 -1.60 -3.19 12.12
C TYR A 62 -0.89 -1.89 11.78
N LEU A 63 0.36 -1.96 11.37
CA LEU A 63 1.11 -0.82 10.89
C LEU A 63 1.18 -0.85 9.36
N ALA A 64 0.79 0.26 8.73
CA ALA A 64 0.98 0.46 7.31
C ALA A 64 2.21 1.34 7.06
N TYR A 65 2.98 1.00 6.03
CA TYR A 65 4.16 1.73 5.59
C TYR A 65 3.90 2.30 4.21
N VAL A 66 4.05 3.61 4.07
CA VAL A 66 3.76 4.35 2.84
C VAL A 66 5.03 5.02 2.35
N SER A 67 5.50 4.67 1.16
CA SER A 67 6.63 5.37 0.53
C SER A 67 6.19 6.72 -0.01
N ASN A 68 6.96 7.76 0.31
CA ASN A 68 6.72 9.12 -0.15
C ASN A 68 7.81 9.49 -1.15
N GLU A 69 7.53 9.31 -2.43
CA GLU A 69 8.49 9.39 -3.53
C GLU A 69 9.31 10.70 -3.51
N LYS A 70 8.63 11.85 -3.52
CA LYS A 70 9.29 13.16 -3.47
C LYS A 70 9.69 13.59 -2.06
N GLY A 71 9.13 12.94 -1.05
CA GLY A 71 9.46 13.18 0.35
C GLY A 71 10.73 12.48 0.82
N ASN A 72 11.26 11.52 0.04
CA ASN A 72 12.40 10.67 0.43
C ASN A 72 12.21 10.10 1.84
N SER A 73 11.04 9.51 2.08
CA SER A 73 10.63 9.09 3.42
C SER A 73 9.60 7.97 3.37
N ILE A 74 9.44 7.27 4.49
CA ILE A 74 8.33 6.34 4.76
C ILE A 74 7.46 6.95 5.85
N THR A 75 6.15 7.02 5.62
CA THR A 75 5.17 7.35 6.66
C THR A 75 4.58 6.07 7.22
N ILE A 76 4.55 5.96 8.55
CA ILE A 76 3.96 4.85 9.29
C ILE A 76 2.57 5.26 9.76
N ILE A 77 1.57 4.45 9.45
CA ILE A 77 0.17 4.66 9.81
C ILE A 77 -0.27 3.56 10.77
N ASP A 78 -0.88 3.92 11.87
CA ASP A 78 -1.62 3.02 12.75
C ASP A 78 -3.03 2.82 12.17
N THR A 79 -3.36 1.56 11.81
CA THR A 79 -4.62 1.25 11.13
C THR A 79 -5.83 1.11 12.06
N GLU A 80 -5.63 1.09 13.37
CA GLU A 80 -6.73 1.11 14.35
C GLU A 80 -7.20 2.55 14.58
N THR A 81 -6.25 3.46 14.86
CA THR A 81 -6.53 4.87 15.07
C THR A 81 -6.72 5.65 13.77
N LEU A 82 -6.33 5.08 12.64
CA LEU A 82 -6.31 5.69 11.31
C LEU A 82 -5.55 7.03 11.33
N GLN A 83 -4.33 7.01 11.88
CA GLN A 83 -3.47 8.17 12.00
C GLN A 83 -2.04 7.85 11.55
N ALA A 84 -1.39 8.82 10.90
CA ALA A 84 0.04 8.79 10.71
C ALA A 84 0.73 9.02 12.05
N ILE A 85 1.56 8.06 12.48
CA ILE A 85 2.22 8.10 13.79
C ILE A 85 3.69 8.51 13.70
N LYS A 86 4.32 8.32 12.54
CA LYS A 86 5.73 8.66 12.34
C LYS A 86 6.05 8.79 10.85
N THR A 87 7.02 9.64 10.52
CA THR A 87 7.66 9.67 9.19
C THR A 87 9.18 9.58 9.38
N VAL A 88 9.82 8.67 8.66
CA VAL A 88 11.27 8.44 8.74
C VAL A 88 11.91 8.71 7.38
N LYS A 89 13.11 9.31 7.38
CA LYS A 89 13.89 9.55 6.17
C LYS A 89 14.48 8.24 5.66
N VAL A 90 14.47 8.10 4.33
CA VAL A 90 15.05 6.96 3.61
C VAL A 90 15.82 7.47 2.38
N GLY A 91 16.23 6.58 1.50
CA GLY A 91 16.88 6.93 0.23
C GLY A 91 16.01 7.78 -0.70
N ARG A 92 16.60 8.22 -1.79
CA ARG A 92 15.95 9.11 -2.75
C ARG A 92 14.97 8.34 -3.65
N ARG A 93 13.84 8.96 -3.95
CA ARG A 93 12.77 8.43 -4.80
C ARG A 93 12.31 7.02 -4.34
N PRO A 94 11.84 6.87 -3.07
CA PRO A 94 11.32 5.58 -2.61
C PRO A 94 9.97 5.30 -3.28
N ARG A 95 9.88 4.15 -3.99
CA ARG A 95 8.66 3.69 -4.67
C ARG A 95 8.20 2.34 -4.13
N GLY A 96 8.64 1.23 -4.72
CA GLY A 96 8.27 -0.10 -4.30
C GLY A 96 8.66 -0.37 -2.85
N VAL A 97 7.75 -0.94 -2.10
CA VAL A 97 7.93 -1.36 -0.72
C VAL A 97 7.40 -2.77 -0.53
N GLU A 98 8.14 -3.61 0.20
CA GLU A 98 7.76 -5.00 0.46
C GLU A 98 8.20 -5.39 1.87
N LEU A 99 7.34 -6.10 2.60
CA LEU A 99 7.65 -6.60 3.94
C LEU A 99 8.14 -8.04 3.89
N THR A 100 9.07 -8.38 4.76
CA THR A 100 9.34 -9.79 5.05
C THR A 100 8.10 -10.45 5.62
N LYS A 101 7.98 -11.77 5.47
CA LYS A 101 6.79 -12.51 5.91
C LYS A 101 6.45 -12.36 7.39
N ASP A 102 7.47 -12.20 8.22
CA ASP A 102 7.34 -11.96 9.66
C ASP A 102 7.14 -10.48 10.00
N GLY A 103 7.17 -9.60 8.98
CA GLY A 103 7.03 -8.17 9.14
C GLY A 103 8.22 -7.47 9.82
N SER A 104 9.33 -8.16 10.04
CA SER A 104 10.48 -7.62 10.79
C SER A 104 11.33 -6.64 9.99
N GLU A 105 11.37 -6.78 8.66
CA GLU A 105 12.10 -5.89 7.76
C GLU A 105 11.17 -5.35 6.66
N LEU A 106 11.35 -4.08 6.31
CA LEU A 106 10.76 -3.45 5.15
C LEU A 106 11.85 -3.19 4.11
N PHE A 107 11.69 -3.75 2.92
CA PHE A 107 12.51 -3.45 1.76
C PHE A 107 11.93 -2.25 1.02
N ILE A 108 12.80 -1.34 0.58
CA ILE A 108 12.40 -0.06 -0.02
C ILE A 108 13.25 0.16 -1.28
N CYS A 109 12.63 0.20 -2.45
CA CYS A 109 13.26 0.61 -3.69
C CYS A 109 13.55 2.12 -3.63
N ALA A 110 14.81 2.52 -3.54
CA ALA A 110 15.27 3.90 -3.60
C ALA A 110 15.89 4.14 -4.99
N GLY A 111 15.01 4.46 -5.98
CA GLY A 111 15.36 4.46 -7.40
C GLY A 111 16.54 5.36 -7.74
N ASP A 112 16.52 6.62 -7.28
CA ASP A 112 17.63 7.57 -7.53
C ASP A 112 18.95 7.25 -6.79
N ASP A 113 18.93 6.25 -5.90
CA ASP A 113 20.11 5.75 -5.17
C ASP A 113 20.57 4.38 -5.69
N ASP A 114 19.95 3.86 -6.76
CA ASP A 114 20.24 2.55 -7.36
C ASP A 114 20.36 1.45 -6.29
N SER A 115 19.45 1.44 -5.33
CA SER A 115 19.55 0.53 -4.19
C SER A 115 18.21 0.20 -3.56
N ILE A 116 18.14 -0.99 -2.96
CA ILE A 116 17.03 -1.39 -2.10
C ILE A 116 17.51 -1.27 -0.66
N GLN A 117 16.88 -0.38 0.10
CA GLN A 117 17.18 -0.22 1.53
C GLN A 117 16.42 -1.24 2.36
N VAL A 118 17.03 -1.67 3.46
CA VAL A 118 16.42 -2.55 4.47
C VAL A 118 16.18 -1.73 5.72
N LEU A 119 14.92 -1.58 6.10
CA LEU A 119 14.50 -0.89 7.31
C LEU A 119 13.98 -1.91 8.33
N ASP A 120 14.55 -1.92 9.53
CA ASP A 120 14.02 -2.68 10.67
C ASP A 120 12.72 -2.03 11.15
N THR A 121 11.61 -2.77 11.10
CA THR A 121 10.27 -2.22 11.36
C THR A 121 10.03 -1.87 12.82
N ARG A 122 10.77 -2.47 13.75
CA ARG A 122 10.68 -2.22 15.20
C ARG A 122 11.43 -0.95 15.59
N THR A 123 12.64 -0.77 15.06
CA THR A 123 13.50 0.37 15.40
C THR A 123 13.30 1.56 14.47
N LEU A 124 12.76 1.31 13.28
CA LEU A 124 12.60 2.25 12.17
C LEU A 124 13.95 2.84 11.71
N GLN A 125 15.01 2.04 11.75
CA GLN A 125 16.34 2.38 11.28
C GLN A 125 16.70 1.59 10.02
N ILE A 126 17.45 2.20 9.11
CA ILE A 126 18.04 1.50 7.98
C ILE A 126 19.18 0.64 8.53
N THR A 127 19.08 -0.67 8.32
CA THR A 127 20.03 -1.67 8.81
C THR A 127 20.97 -2.19 7.72
N GLY A 128 20.62 -1.98 6.46
CA GLY A 128 21.42 -2.47 5.33
C GLY A 128 20.82 -2.13 3.97
N LYS A 129 21.36 -2.79 2.96
CA LYS A 129 20.90 -2.71 1.57
C LYS A 129 20.89 -4.10 0.94
N LEU A 130 19.97 -4.32 -0.02
CA LEU A 130 20.05 -5.44 -0.95
C LEU A 130 20.74 -4.97 -2.23
N PRO A 131 21.44 -5.86 -2.94
CA PRO A 131 21.96 -5.56 -4.27
C PRO A 131 20.80 -5.28 -5.23
N SER A 132 21.00 -4.34 -6.14
CA SER A 132 20.04 -3.97 -7.17
C SER A 132 20.77 -3.53 -8.42
N GLY A 133 20.14 -3.64 -9.59
CA GLY A 133 20.50 -2.85 -10.75
C GLY A 133 20.06 -1.40 -10.59
N PRO A 134 20.32 -0.55 -11.60
CA PRO A 134 19.93 0.84 -11.58
C PRO A 134 18.42 0.99 -11.65
N ASP A 135 17.91 1.97 -10.90
CA ASP A 135 16.50 2.34 -10.83
C ASP A 135 15.56 1.18 -10.47
N PRO A 136 15.67 0.63 -9.23
CA PRO A 136 14.73 -0.38 -8.77
C PRO A 136 13.33 0.22 -8.56
N GLU A 137 12.31 -0.39 -9.19
CA GLU A 137 10.93 0.10 -9.18
C GLU A 137 10.03 -0.70 -8.24
N LEU A 138 9.59 -1.86 -8.65
CA LEU A 138 8.77 -2.76 -7.83
C LEU A 138 9.50 -4.04 -7.49
N MET A 139 9.05 -4.67 -6.44
CA MET A 139 9.55 -5.97 -6.02
C MET A 139 8.41 -6.90 -5.62
N ALA A 140 8.69 -8.19 -5.59
CA ALA A 140 7.80 -9.21 -5.07
C ALA A 140 8.61 -10.22 -4.25
N LEU A 141 8.04 -10.66 -3.14
CA LEU A 141 8.61 -11.71 -2.31
C LEU A 141 8.04 -13.07 -2.71
N SER A 142 8.89 -14.10 -2.81
CA SER A 142 8.41 -15.46 -3.05
C SER A 142 7.45 -15.93 -1.95
N PRO A 143 6.49 -16.84 -2.25
CA PRO A 143 5.55 -17.33 -1.24
C PRO A 143 6.20 -18.00 -0.02
N ASP A 144 7.40 -18.53 -0.15
CA ASP A 144 8.17 -19.07 0.99
C ASP A 144 9.00 -18.02 1.73
N GLY A 145 9.03 -16.78 1.23
CA GLY A 145 9.76 -15.65 1.82
C GLY A 145 11.27 -15.68 1.63
N LYS A 146 11.81 -16.56 0.74
CA LYS A 146 13.25 -16.74 0.59
C LYS A 146 13.87 -15.93 -0.53
N THR A 147 13.09 -15.54 -1.53
CA THR A 147 13.59 -14.81 -2.70
C THR A 147 12.85 -13.50 -2.89
N VAL A 148 13.59 -12.42 -3.04
CA VAL A 148 13.08 -11.11 -3.49
C VAL A 148 13.39 -10.98 -4.97
N TYR A 149 12.38 -10.63 -5.75
CA TYR A 149 12.47 -10.34 -7.17
C TYR A 149 12.27 -8.85 -7.38
N VAL A 150 13.12 -8.20 -8.15
CA VAL A 150 13.15 -6.74 -8.32
C VAL A 150 13.21 -6.38 -9.79
N SER A 151 12.35 -5.48 -10.23
CA SER A 151 12.44 -4.85 -11.54
C SER A 151 13.44 -3.69 -11.50
N ASN A 152 14.43 -3.69 -12.40
CA ASN A 152 15.39 -2.59 -12.54
C ASN A 152 15.13 -1.92 -13.90
N GLU A 153 14.58 -0.69 -13.86
CA GLU A 153 14.05 -0.01 -15.04
C GLU A 153 15.13 0.28 -16.08
N ASN A 154 16.29 0.76 -15.63
CA ASN A 154 17.31 1.31 -16.53
C ASN A 154 18.26 0.27 -17.18
N ASP A 155 18.27 -0.96 -16.72
CA ASP A 155 19.06 -2.04 -17.36
C ASP A 155 18.22 -3.17 -17.94
N ASN A 156 16.89 -3.06 -17.87
CA ASN A 156 15.94 -4.03 -18.44
C ASN A 156 16.12 -5.44 -17.85
N LEU A 157 16.37 -5.53 -16.54
CA LEU A 157 16.59 -6.77 -15.83
C LEU A 157 15.57 -6.97 -14.70
N VAL A 158 15.28 -8.23 -14.43
CA VAL A 158 14.73 -8.65 -13.14
C VAL A 158 15.85 -9.28 -12.34
N THR A 159 16.21 -8.67 -11.20
CA THR A 159 17.19 -9.21 -10.26
C THR A 159 16.52 -10.12 -9.24
N MET A 160 17.16 -11.27 -8.96
CA MET A 160 16.74 -12.24 -7.95
C MET A 160 17.72 -12.22 -6.78
N ILE A 161 17.21 -12.08 -5.57
CA ILE A 161 18.00 -11.89 -4.35
C ILE A 161 17.56 -12.91 -3.31
N ASP A 162 18.50 -13.60 -2.69
CA ASP A 162 18.23 -14.40 -1.51
C ASP A 162 17.94 -13.47 -0.32
N ALA A 163 16.74 -13.56 0.23
CA ALA A 163 16.25 -12.66 1.26
C ALA A 163 17.00 -12.80 2.59
N GLN A 164 17.53 -13.99 2.89
CA GLN A 164 18.27 -14.26 4.13
C GLN A 164 19.73 -13.81 4.05
N THR A 165 20.42 -14.23 2.99
CA THR A 165 21.85 -13.90 2.79
C THR A 165 22.06 -12.52 2.19
N LYS A 166 20.99 -11.90 1.69
CA LYS A 166 21.00 -10.59 1.02
C LYS A 166 21.95 -10.52 -0.18
N ARG A 167 22.11 -11.66 -0.88
CA ARG A 167 22.97 -11.80 -2.06
C ARG A 167 22.15 -12.01 -3.33
N GLN A 168 22.60 -11.42 -4.41
CA GLN A 168 22.06 -11.72 -5.73
C GLN A 168 22.32 -13.18 -6.08
N ILE A 169 21.28 -13.87 -6.55
CA ILE A 169 21.30 -15.29 -6.95
C ILE A 169 21.00 -15.50 -8.44
N GLY A 170 20.70 -14.43 -9.15
CA GLY A 170 20.48 -14.45 -10.59
C GLY A 170 19.83 -13.17 -11.08
N ASP A 171 19.74 -13.08 -12.39
CA ASP A 171 19.00 -12.06 -13.12
C ASP A 171 18.35 -12.66 -14.36
N VAL A 172 17.34 -11.99 -14.90
CA VAL A 172 16.63 -12.36 -16.12
C VAL A 172 16.46 -11.12 -16.98
N PRO A 173 17.00 -11.09 -18.21
CA PRO A 173 16.70 -10.02 -19.17
C PRO A 173 15.22 -10.06 -19.55
N VAL A 174 14.57 -8.88 -19.52
CA VAL A 174 13.15 -8.71 -19.85
C VAL A 174 12.97 -7.60 -20.91
N GLY A 175 11.75 -7.11 -21.09
CA GLY A 175 11.50 -5.99 -22.01
C GLY A 175 11.98 -4.64 -21.46
N VAL A 176 11.79 -3.59 -22.24
CA VAL A 176 12.24 -2.23 -21.91
C VAL A 176 11.33 -1.62 -20.84
N GLU A 177 11.95 -0.97 -19.85
CA GLU A 177 11.30 -0.35 -18.68
C GLU A 177 10.47 -1.38 -17.87
N PRO A 178 11.14 -2.36 -17.22
CA PRO A 178 10.46 -3.30 -16.33
C PRO A 178 9.95 -2.61 -15.08
N GLU A 179 8.68 -2.83 -14.73
CA GLU A 179 8.01 -2.18 -13.59
C GLU A 179 7.31 -3.19 -12.69
N GLY A 180 6.13 -3.69 -13.11
CA GLY A 180 5.27 -4.54 -12.30
C GLY A 180 5.86 -5.92 -12.02
N MET A 181 5.67 -6.39 -10.78
CA MET A 181 6.17 -7.69 -10.32
C MET A 181 5.06 -8.46 -9.61
N ALA A 182 4.96 -9.76 -9.89
CA ALA A 182 4.08 -10.67 -9.14
C ALA A 182 4.64 -12.10 -9.16
N VAL A 183 4.42 -12.83 -8.08
CA VAL A 183 4.76 -14.27 -7.99
C VAL A 183 3.47 -15.07 -7.84
N SER A 184 3.36 -16.18 -8.57
CA SER A 184 2.23 -17.11 -8.44
C SER A 184 2.14 -17.68 -7.02
N PRO A 185 0.93 -18.03 -6.52
CA PRO A 185 0.77 -18.55 -5.17
C PRO A 185 1.57 -19.81 -4.86
N ASP A 186 1.85 -20.63 -5.88
CA ASP A 186 2.70 -21.83 -5.78
C ASP A 186 4.20 -21.53 -5.89
N GLY A 187 4.57 -20.29 -6.19
CA GLY A 187 5.95 -19.82 -6.31
C GLY A 187 6.66 -20.18 -7.60
N ASN A 188 5.98 -20.85 -8.56
CA ASN A 188 6.61 -21.38 -9.75
C ASN A 188 6.74 -20.37 -10.90
N ILE A 189 5.86 -19.36 -10.94
CA ILE A 189 5.84 -18.35 -12.00
C ILE A 189 6.07 -16.99 -11.38
N LEU A 190 7.10 -16.30 -11.87
CA LEU A 190 7.31 -14.88 -11.66
C LEU A 190 6.77 -14.14 -12.89
N VAL A 191 6.10 -13.02 -12.66
CA VAL A 191 5.65 -12.12 -13.73
C VAL A 191 6.34 -10.78 -13.58
N ASN A 192 6.85 -10.28 -14.70
CA ASN A 192 7.30 -8.89 -14.83
C ASN A 192 6.52 -8.21 -15.95
N THR A 193 6.17 -6.95 -15.78
CA THR A 193 5.62 -6.11 -16.86
C THR A 193 6.69 -5.16 -17.37
N SER A 194 6.75 -4.95 -18.68
CA SER A 194 7.69 -4.01 -19.32
C SER A 194 6.90 -2.95 -20.08
N GLU A 195 7.02 -1.70 -19.64
CA GLU A 195 6.17 -0.59 -20.04
C GLU A 195 6.26 -0.27 -21.52
N THR A 196 7.47 -0.04 -22.03
CA THR A 196 7.69 0.37 -23.41
C THR A 196 7.43 -0.77 -24.42
N THR A 197 7.68 -2.01 -24.03
CA THR A 197 7.43 -3.15 -24.91
C THR A 197 6.01 -3.69 -24.83
N ASN A 198 5.18 -3.20 -23.90
CA ASN A 198 3.78 -3.61 -23.70
C ASN A 198 3.63 -5.12 -23.43
N MET A 199 4.56 -5.68 -22.66
CA MET A 199 4.62 -7.13 -22.41
C MET A 199 4.41 -7.45 -20.93
N ALA A 200 3.77 -8.60 -20.68
CA ALA A 200 3.89 -9.34 -19.44
C ALA A 200 4.76 -10.58 -19.70
N HIS A 201 5.92 -10.61 -19.06
CA HIS A 201 6.87 -11.72 -19.15
C HIS A 201 6.57 -12.73 -18.04
N LEU A 202 6.28 -13.98 -18.39
CA LEU A 202 6.15 -15.07 -17.45
C LEU A 202 7.49 -15.80 -17.38
N ILE A 203 8.03 -15.93 -16.17
CA ILE A 203 9.36 -16.48 -15.91
C ILE A 203 9.20 -17.68 -14.98
N ASP A 204 9.76 -18.83 -15.34
CA ASP A 204 9.88 -19.99 -14.46
C ASP A 204 10.94 -19.68 -13.39
N THR A 205 10.54 -19.68 -12.12
CA THR A 205 11.40 -19.25 -10.99
C THR A 205 12.55 -20.21 -10.73
N ARG A 206 12.38 -21.49 -11.06
CA ARG A 206 13.37 -22.53 -10.87
C ARG A 206 14.45 -22.51 -11.96
N THR A 207 14.04 -22.39 -13.23
CA THR A 207 14.96 -22.35 -14.37
C THR A 207 15.49 -20.96 -14.68
N LYS A 208 14.82 -19.92 -14.15
CA LYS A 208 15.11 -18.50 -14.42
C LYS A 208 15.01 -18.15 -15.91
N GLN A 209 14.09 -18.81 -16.62
CA GLN A 209 13.89 -18.60 -18.06
C GLN A 209 12.50 -18.00 -18.30
N ILE A 210 12.41 -17.10 -19.27
CA ILE A 210 11.11 -16.63 -19.76
C ILE A 210 10.42 -17.79 -20.47
N ILE A 211 9.22 -18.15 -20.01
CA ILE A 211 8.39 -19.21 -20.57
C ILE A 211 7.29 -18.67 -21.50
N ALA A 212 6.93 -17.40 -21.34
CA ALA A 212 5.98 -16.73 -22.23
C ALA A 212 6.16 -15.21 -22.22
N ASN A 213 5.91 -14.60 -23.36
CA ASN A 213 5.80 -13.16 -23.55
C ASN A 213 4.38 -12.86 -24.01
N ILE A 214 3.59 -12.21 -23.17
CA ILE A 214 2.17 -11.94 -23.43
C ILE A 214 2.00 -10.47 -23.76
N LEU A 215 1.57 -10.16 -24.99
CA LEU A 215 1.26 -8.79 -25.39
C LEU A 215 -0.01 -8.32 -24.65
N VAL A 216 0.10 -7.19 -23.96
CA VAL A 216 -1.01 -6.50 -23.29
C VAL A 216 -1.21 -5.10 -23.89
N ASP A 217 -2.05 -4.26 -23.30
CA ASP A 217 -2.21 -2.90 -23.78
C ASP A 217 -1.07 -1.99 -23.32
N ALA A 218 -1.09 -0.74 -23.79
CA ALA A 218 0.00 0.20 -23.64
C ALA A 218 0.32 0.51 -22.18
N ARG A 219 1.61 0.48 -21.85
CA ARG A 219 2.23 0.81 -20.57
C ARG A 219 1.71 -0.06 -19.41
N PRO A 220 2.02 -1.37 -19.41
CA PRO A 220 1.65 -2.23 -18.27
C PRO A 220 2.48 -1.89 -17.03
N ARG A 221 1.77 -1.64 -15.90
CA ARG A 221 2.36 -1.10 -14.66
C ARG A 221 2.36 -2.06 -13.49
N PHE A 222 1.39 -2.96 -13.42
CA PHE A 222 1.22 -3.81 -12.26
C PHE A 222 0.66 -5.17 -12.66
N ALA A 223 1.02 -6.20 -11.91
CA ALA A 223 0.53 -7.54 -12.06
C ALA A 223 0.09 -8.11 -10.71
N GLN A 224 -0.98 -8.90 -10.70
CA GLN A 224 -1.47 -9.55 -9.49
C GLN A 224 -2.13 -10.88 -9.84
N PHE A 225 -1.70 -11.96 -9.19
CA PHE A 225 -2.42 -13.23 -9.23
C PHE A 225 -3.62 -13.24 -8.27
N LYS A 226 -4.69 -13.94 -8.66
CA LYS A 226 -5.68 -14.37 -7.68
C LYS A 226 -5.04 -15.34 -6.70
N ALA A 227 -5.54 -15.40 -5.48
CA ALA A 227 -4.99 -16.25 -4.43
C ALA A 227 -5.00 -17.75 -4.76
N ASP A 228 -5.95 -18.19 -5.60
CA ASP A 228 -6.05 -19.57 -6.10
C ASP A 228 -5.16 -19.86 -7.33
N GLY A 229 -4.44 -18.86 -7.84
CA GLY A 229 -3.58 -18.98 -9.02
C GLY A 229 -4.32 -19.10 -10.35
N SER A 230 -5.65 -19.06 -10.37
CA SER A 230 -6.46 -19.32 -11.56
C SER A 230 -6.39 -18.23 -12.63
N GLU A 231 -6.06 -17.01 -12.22
CA GLU A 231 -5.94 -15.84 -13.09
C GLU A 231 -4.80 -14.92 -12.64
N LEU A 232 -4.17 -14.32 -13.65
CA LEU A 232 -3.24 -13.20 -13.49
C LEU A 232 -3.90 -11.96 -14.11
N TRP A 233 -3.97 -10.87 -13.35
CA TRP A 233 -4.45 -9.59 -13.86
C TRP A 233 -3.28 -8.65 -14.04
N VAL A 234 -3.21 -8.00 -15.20
CA VAL A 234 -2.17 -7.02 -15.56
C VAL A 234 -2.84 -5.70 -15.93
N SER A 235 -2.49 -4.64 -15.23
CA SER A 235 -2.97 -3.29 -15.55
C SER A 235 -2.13 -2.66 -16.65
N SER A 236 -2.78 -1.97 -17.58
CA SER A 236 -2.15 -1.19 -18.65
C SER A 236 -2.57 0.27 -18.49
N GLU A 237 -1.66 1.09 -17.96
CA GLU A 237 -1.92 2.47 -17.56
C GLU A 237 -2.44 3.32 -18.72
N VAL A 238 -1.68 3.42 -19.81
CA VAL A 238 -2.05 4.20 -20.99
C VAL A 238 -3.12 3.49 -21.81
N GLY A 239 -3.10 2.16 -21.82
CA GLY A 239 -4.12 1.35 -22.49
C GLY A 239 -5.50 1.44 -21.84
N GLY A 240 -5.59 1.88 -20.58
CA GLY A 240 -6.86 2.06 -19.86
C GLY A 240 -7.59 0.76 -19.53
N THR A 241 -6.88 -0.37 -19.47
CA THR A 241 -7.47 -1.71 -19.32
C THR A 241 -6.76 -2.57 -18.28
N ILE A 242 -7.44 -3.64 -17.86
CA ILE A 242 -6.85 -4.78 -17.18
C ILE A 242 -6.91 -5.99 -18.11
N ALA A 243 -5.77 -6.59 -18.41
CA ALA A 243 -5.71 -7.89 -19.08
C ALA A 243 -5.91 -9.01 -18.06
N VAL A 244 -6.91 -9.85 -18.24
CA VAL A 244 -7.13 -11.08 -17.46
C VAL A 244 -6.49 -12.22 -18.21
N ILE A 245 -5.42 -12.78 -17.65
CA ILE A 245 -4.57 -13.78 -18.29
C ILE A 245 -4.80 -15.15 -17.64
N ASP A 246 -4.88 -16.19 -18.46
CA ASP A 246 -4.76 -17.59 -18.04
C ASP A 246 -3.27 -17.91 -17.87
N PRO A 247 -2.76 -18.09 -16.62
CA PRO A 247 -1.32 -18.28 -16.42
C PRO A 247 -0.81 -19.66 -16.85
N VAL A 248 -1.71 -20.63 -17.09
CA VAL A 248 -1.35 -21.98 -17.56
C VAL A 248 -1.29 -22.04 -19.08
N LYS A 249 -2.26 -21.38 -19.73
CA LYS A 249 -2.33 -21.34 -21.20
C LYS A 249 -1.52 -20.20 -21.81
N HIS A 250 -1.05 -19.27 -20.98
CA HIS A 250 -0.30 -18.08 -21.39
C HIS A 250 -1.05 -17.19 -22.39
N VAL A 251 -2.34 -16.99 -22.19
CA VAL A 251 -3.20 -16.20 -23.10
C VAL A 251 -4.05 -15.19 -22.34
N VAL A 252 -4.31 -14.05 -22.96
CA VAL A 252 -5.33 -13.11 -22.48
C VAL A 252 -6.71 -13.69 -22.73
N LYS A 253 -7.46 -13.98 -21.66
CA LYS A 253 -8.83 -14.49 -21.71
C LYS A 253 -9.82 -13.40 -22.07
N GLN A 254 -9.66 -12.24 -21.46
CA GLN A 254 -10.50 -11.05 -21.68
C GLN A 254 -9.81 -9.79 -21.15
N LYS A 255 -10.35 -8.64 -21.50
CA LYS A 255 -9.93 -7.35 -20.96
C LYS A 255 -11.08 -6.68 -20.21
N ILE A 256 -10.77 -5.99 -19.12
CA ILE A 256 -11.69 -5.14 -18.38
C ILE A 256 -11.36 -3.70 -18.75
N SER A 257 -12.35 -2.94 -19.18
CA SER A 257 -12.27 -1.50 -19.43
C SER A 257 -13.15 -0.74 -18.45
N PHE A 258 -12.90 0.55 -18.33
CA PHE A 258 -13.56 1.41 -17.37
C PHE A 258 -14.27 2.56 -18.06
N GLU A 259 -15.46 2.87 -17.58
CA GLU A 259 -16.23 4.03 -18.05
C GLU A 259 -16.74 4.80 -16.83
N ILE A 260 -16.36 6.07 -16.74
CA ILE A 260 -16.78 6.96 -15.65
C ILE A 260 -17.41 8.19 -16.28
N PRO A 261 -18.73 8.45 -16.04
CA PRO A 261 -19.39 9.62 -16.60
C PRO A 261 -18.66 10.92 -16.28
N GLY A 262 -18.39 11.72 -17.30
CA GLY A 262 -17.71 13.01 -17.19
C GLY A 262 -16.18 12.95 -17.19
N LEU A 263 -15.56 11.77 -17.31
CA LEU A 263 -14.12 11.62 -17.51
C LEU A 263 -13.81 11.12 -18.92
N SER A 264 -12.72 11.61 -19.48
CA SER A 264 -12.18 11.05 -20.73
C SER A 264 -11.52 9.68 -20.46
N LYS A 265 -11.37 8.85 -21.48
CA LYS A 265 -10.73 7.54 -21.36
C LYS A 265 -9.25 7.66 -20.94
N GLU A 266 -8.57 8.68 -21.43
CA GLU A 266 -7.16 8.96 -21.13
C GLU A 266 -6.92 9.34 -19.66
N ALA A 267 -7.95 9.85 -18.98
CA ALA A 267 -7.90 10.13 -17.55
C ALA A 267 -8.07 8.88 -16.67
N ILE A 268 -8.48 7.75 -17.25
CA ILE A 268 -8.71 6.50 -16.52
C ILE A 268 -7.50 5.59 -16.76
N GLN A 269 -6.57 5.61 -15.84
CA GLN A 269 -5.28 4.92 -15.94
C GLN A 269 -5.18 3.87 -14.83
N PRO A 270 -5.51 2.60 -15.10
CA PRO A 270 -5.41 1.52 -14.10
C PRO A 270 -3.95 1.22 -13.76
N ILE A 271 -3.67 1.09 -12.45
CA ILE A 271 -2.33 0.87 -11.91
C ILE A 271 -2.38 -0.28 -10.89
N GLY A 272 -2.38 0.01 -9.58
CA GLY A 272 -2.40 -0.98 -8.52
C GLY A 272 -3.66 -1.84 -8.53
N ILE A 273 -3.50 -3.14 -8.27
CA ILE A 273 -4.57 -4.14 -8.18
C ILE A 273 -4.45 -4.85 -6.83
N SER A 274 -5.56 -5.09 -6.15
CA SER A 274 -5.60 -5.93 -4.95
C SER A 274 -6.86 -6.78 -4.94
N PHE A 275 -6.73 -8.09 -4.67
CA PHE A 275 -7.85 -9.00 -4.51
C PHE A 275 -8.17 -9.19 -3.03
N THR A 276 -9.45 -9.42 -2.72
CA THR A 276 -9.84 -10.00 -1.43
C THR A 276 -9.29 -11.43 -1.31
N LYS A 277 -9.04 -11.89 -0.09
CA LYS A 277 -8.49 -13.25 0.18
C LYS A 277 -9.36 -14.36 -0.39
N ASP A 278 -10.68 -14.15 -0.41
CA ASP A 278 -11.62 -15.11 -1.01
C ASP A 278 -11.65 -15.04 -2.56
N GLY A 279 -10.89 -14.12 -3.16
CA GLY A 279 -10.76 -13.94 -4.60
C GLY A 279 -12.03 -13.48 -5.31
N LYS A 280 -13.07 -13.06 -4.57
CA LYS A 280 -14.36 -12.67 -5.18
C LYS A 280 -14.42 -11.22 -5.62
N ARG A 281 -13.64 -10.36 -5.01
CA ARG A 281 -13.59 -8.94 -5.37
C ARG A 281 -12.16 -8.50 -5.64
N ALA A 282 -12.01 -7.64 -6.64
CA ALA A 282 -10.77 -6.92 -6.91
C ALA A 282 -10.99 -5.41 -6.74
N PHE A 283 -9.93 -4.73 -6.33
CA PHE A 283 -9.87 -3.28 -6.31
C PHE A 283 -8.76 -2.82 -7.23
N VAL A 284 -9.05 -1.80 -8.06
CA VAL A 284 -8.10 -1.26 -9.04
C VAL A 284 -7.99 0.24 -8.87
N ALA A 285 -6.78 0.73 -8.66
CA ALA A 285 -6.46 2.15 -8.68
C ALA A 285 -6.54 2.69 -10.11
N LEU A 286 -7.27 3.79 -10.33
CA LEU A 286 -7.48 4.36 -11.66
C LEU A 286 -6.73 5.70 -11.87
N GLY A 287 -5.57 5.86 -11.23
CA GLY A 287 -4.63 6.96 -11.42
C GLY A 287 -5.26 8.35 -11.40
N PRO A 288 -5.13 9.14 -12.50
CA PRO A 288 -5.66 10.51 -12.60
C PRO A 288 -7.18 10.61 -12.50
N ALA A 289 -7.92 9.50 -12.67
CA ALA A 289 -9.35 9.49 -12.42
C ALA A 289 -9.71 9.70 -10.94
N ASN A 290 -8.72 9.62 -10.02
CA ASN A 290 -8.91 9.79 -8.58
C ASN A 290 -9.98 8.85 -8.02
N ARG A 291 -9.99 7.62 -8.52
CA ARG A 291 -10.97 6.58 -8.18
C ARG A 291 -10.27 5.25 -7.93
N VAL A 292 -10.92 4.47 -7.10
CA VAL A 292 -10.69 3.03 -7.02
C VAL A 292 -11.93 2.32 -7.54
N ALA A 293 -11.78 1.41 -8.49
CA ALA A 293 -12.86 0.54 -8.94
C ALA A 293 -12.93 -0.69 -8.05
N ALA A 294 -14.10 -0.97 -7.47
CA ALA A 294 -14.43 -2.26 -6.89
C ALA A 294 -15.06 -3.13 -7.99
N ILE A 295 -14.52 -4.31 -8.21
CA ILE A 295 -14.86 -5.19 -9.34
C ILE A 295 -15.25 -6.55 -8.78
N ASP A 296 -16.37 -7.09 -9.20
CA ASP A 296 -16.69 -8.50 -9.01
C ASP A 296 -15.72 -9.34 -9.85
N ALA A 297 -14.87 -10.11 -9.16
CA ALA A 297 -13.77 -10.82 -9.79
C ALA A 297 -14.22 -12.07 -10.58
N GLU A 298 -15.46 -12.53 -10.44
CA GLU A 298 -16.03 -13.61 -11.24
C GLU A 298 -16.60 -13.07 -12.56
N THR A 299 -17.48 -12.08 -12.47
CA THR A 299 -18.16 -11.49 -13.64
C THR A 299 -17.33 -10.43 -14.37
N LYS A 300 -16.24 -9.94 -13.76
CA LYS A 300 -15.36 -8.86 -14.24
C LYS A 300 -16.09 -7.51 -14.40
N LYS A 301 -17.23 -7.33 -13.72
CA LYS A 301 -18.00 -6.10 -13.75
C LYS A 301 -17.63 -5.15 -12.64
N VAL A 302 -17.53 -3.87 -12.95
CA VAL A 302 -17.34 -2.83 -11.94
C VAL A 302 -18.61 -2.71 -11.11
N GLU A 303 -18.52 -2.95 -9.80
CA GLU A 303 -19.61 -2.77 -8.85
C GLU A 303 -19.74 -1.30 -8.44
N LYS A 304 -18.60 -0.63 -8.25
CA LYS A 304 -18.57 0.74 -7.75
C LYS A 304 -17.25 1.44 -8.06
N TYR A 305 -17.34 2.75 -8.32
CA TYR A 305 -16.21 3.67 -8.32
C TYR A 305 -16.17 4.46 -7.01
N LEU A 306 -15.07 4.42 -6.31
CA LEU A 306 -14.84 5.08 -5.03
C LEU A 306 -13.96 6.30 -5.25
N LEU A 307 -14.44 7.50 -4.91
CA LEU A 307 -13.66 8.72 -4.98
C LEU A 307 -12.63 8.73 -3.87
N VAL A 308 -11.34 8.82 -4.22
CA VAL A 308 -10.20 8.88 -3.31
C VAL A 308 -9.40 10.17 -3.53
N GLY A 309 -8.23 10.30 -2.94
CA GLY A 309 -7.34 11.42 -3.19
C GLY A 309 -6.81 11.46 -4.63
N GLN A 310 -6.02 12.49 -4.96
CA GLN A 310 -5.59 12.75 -6.33
C GLN A 310 -4.40 11.87 -6.73
N ARG A 311 -4.46 11.30 -7.93
CA ARG A 311 -3.45 10.43 -8.52
C ARG A 311 -3.17 9.22 -7.65
N VAL A 312 -4.15 8.32 -7.56
CA VAL A 312 -3.99 7.06 -6.81
C VAL A 312 -3.06 6.09 -7.53
N TRP A 313 -2.09 5.52 -6.79
CA TRP A 313 -1.08 4.59 -7.31
C TRP A 313 -1.34 3.16 -6.87
N HIS A 314 -0.99 2.82 -5.63
CA HIS A 314 -1.05 1.47 -5.12
C HIS A 314 -2.04 1.33 -3.97
N LEU A 315 -2.39 0.07 -3.70
CA LEU A 315 -3.42 -0.34 -2.76
C LEU A 315 -2.88 -1.43 -1.83
N ALA A 316 -3.26 -1.42 -0.57
CA ALA A 316 -2.99 -2.52 0.35
C ALA A 316 -4.14 -2.74 1.32
N PHE A 317 -4.55 -4.00 1.52
CA PHE A 317 -5.49 -4.36 2.57
C PHE A 317 -4.83 -4.39 3.94
N THR A 318 -5.61 -4.10 4.98
CA THR A 318 -5.29 -4.56 6.32
C THR A 318 -5.39 -6.09 6.38
N PRO A 319 -4.61 -6.78 7.24
CA PRO A 319 -4.63 -8.25 7.30
C PRO A 319 -6.00 -8.88 7.61
N ASP A 320 -6.90 -8.15 8.26
CA ASP A 320 -8.30 -8.55 8.49
C ASP A 320 -9.24 -8.17 7.34
N GLU A 321 -8.71 -7.54 6.28
CA GLU A 321 -9.44 -7.01 5.12
C GLU A 321 -10.54 -5.99 5.46
N LYS A 322 -10.55 -5.47 6.67
CA LYS A 322 -11.52 -4.44 7.07
C LYS A 322 -11.33 -3.15 6.27
N TYR A 323 -10.09 -2.77 6.05
CA TYR A 323 -9.73 -1.57 5.31
C TYR A 323 -8.84 -1.87 4.11
N LEU A 324 -9.04 -1.07 3.06
CA LEU A 324 -8.12 -0.93 1.94
C LEU A 324 -7.53 0.47 1.98
N LEU A 325 -6.21 0.57 2.00
CA LEU A 325 -5.45 1.81 2.00
C LEU A 325 -5.02 2.15 0.57
N THR A 326 -5.03 3.43 0.20
CA THR A 326 -4.65 3.89 -1.15
C THR A 326 -3.61 5.01 -1.07
N ALA A 327 -2.49 4.88 -1.77
CA ALA A 327 -1.49 5.94 -1.87
C ALA A 327 -1.89 6.95 -2.95
N ASN A 328 -2.17 8.21 -2.57
CA ASN A 328 -2.66 9.25 -3.48
C ASN A 328 -1.57 10.31 -3.69
N GLY A 329 -0.80 10.18 -4.77
CA GLY A 329 0.46 10.90 -4.98
C GLY A 329 0.33 12.42 -5.01
N VAL A 330 -0.68 12.97 -5.66
CA VAL A 330 -0.80 14.43 -5.84
C VAL A 330 -1.43 15.11 -4.63
N SER A 331 -2.37 14.47 -3.96
CA SER A 331 -3.01 15.03 -2.74
C SER A 331 -2.19 14.80 -1.46
N ASN A 332 -1.10 14.03 -1.50
CA ASN A 332 -0.24 13.74 -0.35
C ASN A 332 -0.98 13.10 0.83
N ASP A 333 -1.87 12.16 0.52
CA ASP A 333 -2.68 11.47 1.51
C ASP A 333 -2.85 9.99 1.20
N VAL A 334 -3.33 9.25 2.19
CA VAL A 334 -3.83 7.88 2.07
C VAL A 334 -5.32 7.91 2.33
N SER A 335 -6.12 7.45 1.36
CA SER A 335 -7.54 7.21 1.61
C SER A 335 -7.75 5.83 2.22
N VAL A 336 -8.62 5.75 3.21
CA VAL A 336 -9.03 4.50 3.87
C VAL A 336 -10.42 4.14 3.37
N ILE A 337 -10.54 3.00 2.73
CA ILE A 337 -11.80 2.44 2.22
C ILE A 337 -12.24 1.33 3.17
N ASP A 338 -13.44 1.45 3.73
CA ASP A 338 -14.13 0.34 4.39
C ASP A 338 -14.64 -0.63 3.32
N THR A 339 -14.12 -1.84 3.34
CA THR A 339 -14.30 -2.82 2.27
C THR A 339 -15.70 -3.44 2.24
N ALA A 340 -16.36 -3.51 3.40
CA ALA A 340 -17.70 -4.08 3.52
C ALA A 340 -18.76 -3.10 2.98
N SER A 341 -18.66 -1.83 3.35
CA SER A 341 -19.62 -0.80 2.92
C SER A 341 -19.26 -0.14 1.59
N LEU A 342 -18.06 -0.38 1.07
CA LEU A 342 -17.50 0.28 -0.11
C LEU A 342 -17.60 1.82 0.01
N LYS A 343 -17.06 2.35 1.12
CA LYS A 343 -17.02 3.80 1.39
C LYS A 343 -15.64 4.23 1.81
N VAL A 344 -15.21 5.39 1.36
CA VAL A 344 -14.05 6.08 1.91
C VAL A 344 -14.44 6.65 3.26
N VAL A 345 -13.77 6.23 4.32
CA VAL A 345 -14.08 6.60 5.71
C VAL A 345 -13.10 7.61 6.30
N LYS A 346 -11.90 7.71 5.71
CA LYS A 346 -10.85 8.60 6.18
C LYS A 346 -9.91 9.00 5.05
N SER A 347 -9.33 10.19 5.16
CA SER A 347 -8.11 10.60 4.45
C SER A 347 -7.06 10.93 5.52
N ILE A 348 -5.86 10.38 5.36
CA ILE A 348 -4.75 10.49 6.31
C ILE A 348 -3.62 11.23 5.60
N PRO A 349 -3.27 12.46 6.02
CA PRO A 349 -2.11 13.16 5.45
C PRO A 349 -0.81 12.38 5.69
N VAL A 350 0.04 12.30 4.66
CA VAL A 350 1.35 11.61 4.71
C VAL A 350 2.43 12.51 4.12
N GLY A 351 3.59 11.95 3.78
CA GLY A 351 4.66 12.71 3.13
C GLY A 351 4.35 13.09 1.68
N SER A 352 5.31 13.74 1.02
CA SER A 352 5.14 14.27 -0.34
C SER A 352 5.16 13.15 -1.39
N PHE A 353 4.13 13.07 -2.20
CA PHE A 353 3.95 12.14 -3.31
C PHE A 353 3.95 10.67 -2.84
N PRO A 354 2.98 10.22 -2.02
CA PRO A 354 2.88 8.81 -1.65
C PRO A 354 2.67 7.94 -2.89
N TRP A 355 3.41 6.81 -2.96
CA TRP A 355 3.42 5.93 -4.12
C TRP A 355 3.06 4.50 -3.78
N GLY A 356 3.86 3.82 -2.98
CA GLY A 356 3.65 2.45 -2.50
C GLY A 356 3.04 2.41 -1.11
N VAL A 357 2.31 1.36 -0.81
CA VAL A 357 1.76 1.07 0.52
C VAL A 357 1.76 -0.41 0.79
N VAL A 358 2.22 -0.82 1.97
CA VAL A 358 2.12 -2.19 2.48
C VAL A 358 1.66 -2.16 3.93
N VAL A 359 1.03 -3.24 4.39
CA VAL A 359 0.56 -3.36 5.77
C VAL A 359 1.23 -4.58 6.41
N ALA A 360 1.82 -4.38 7.58
CA ALA A 360 2.48 -5.47 8.29
C ALA A 360 1.49 -6.59 8.64
N PRO A 361 1.90 -7.86 8.53
CA PRO A 361 1.21 -8.95 9.21
C PRO A 361 1.23 -8.70 10.73
N GLN A 362 0.45 -9.43 11.49
CA GLN A 362 0.46 -9.28 12.96
C GLN A 362 1.81 -9.63 13.56
#